data_cfb3b8447ee6b1ea871b557851e2e0e2
#
_entry.id   cfb3b8447ee6b1ea871b557851e2e0e2
#
_cell.length_a   1.000
_cell.length_b   1.000
_cell.length_c   1.000
_cell.angle_alpha   90.00
_cell.angle_beta   90.00
_cell.angle_gamma   90.00
#
_symmetry.space_group_name_H-M   'P 1'
#
loop_
_entity.id
_entity.type
_entity.pdbx_description
1 polymer ?
#
loop_
_entity_poly.entity_id
_entity_poly.type
_entity_poly.pdbx_seq_one_letter_code
_entity_poly.pdbx_strand_id
1 'polypeptide(L)'
;LSRFHLEIRVKPRPGLLDPQGKAIHGALRSLGWPEVSDVRVGKAIYLDLEADSEGDALERARAMCRKLLANPVTEDFEVALTKFDEGTLEEARR
;
A
#
# COMPACT_ATOMS: atom_id res chain seq x y z
N LEU A 1 -24.30 7.36 -2.54
CA LEU A 1 -22.95 6.82 -2.31
C LEU A 1 -22.22 6.60 -3.60
N SER A 2 -20.94 6.88 -3.58
CA SER A 2 -20.08 6.64 -4.72
C SER A 2 -19.05 5.59 -4.36
N ARG A 3 -18.50 4.96 -5.37
CA ARG A 3 -17.49 3.95 -5.17
C ARG A 3 -16.11 4.54 -5.44
N PHE A 4 -15.22 4.32 -4.51
CA PHE A 4 -13.86 4.79 -4.61
C PHE A 4 -12.90 3.62 -4.64
N HIS A 5 -11.89 3.71 -5.48
CA HIS A 5 -10.87 2.69 -5.60
C HIS A 5 -9.59 3.24 -4.99
N LEU A 6 -9.09 2.54 -4.00
CA LEU A 6 -7.94 3.03 -3.25
C LEU A 6 -6.81 2.02 -3.29
N GLU A 7 -5.62 2.55 -3.25
CA GLU A 7 -4.42 1.75 -3.12
C GLU A 7 -3.75 2.13 -1.82
N ILE A 8 -3.50 1.16 -0.97
CA ILE A 8 -2.81 1.36 0.29
C ILE A 8 -1.45 0.75 0.18
N ARG A 9 -0.42 1.56 0.38
CA ARG A 9 0.97 1.11 0.34
C ARG A 9 1.49 1.04 1.75
N VAL A 10 1.94 -0.15 2.12
CA VAL A 10 2.45 -0.42 3.46
C VAL A 10 3.89 -0.84 3.34
N LYS A 11 4.78 -0.18 4.07
CA LYS A 11 6.19 -0.54 4.01
C LYS A 11 6.82 -0.43 5.40
N PRO A 12 7.89 -1.19 5.64
CA PRO A 12 8.59 -1.15 6.91
C PRO A 12 9.17 0.23 7.16
N ARG A 13 9.18 0.65 8.40
CA ARG A 13 9.81 1.91 8.77
C ARG A 13 11.31 1.84 8.56
N PRO A 14 11.95 2.96 8.21
CA PRO A 14 13.40 2.98 8.06
C PRO A 14 14.10 2.52 9.33
N GLY A 15 15.19 1.79 9.15
CA GLY A 15 16.00 1.35 10.29
C GLY A 15 15.56 0.06 10.94
N LEU A 16 14.43 -0.50 10.51
CA LEU A 16 13.99 -1.77 11.06
C LEU A 16 14.45 -2.93 10.21
N LEU A 17 14.53 -4.09 10.82
CA LEU A 17 14.97 -5.30 10.13
C LEU A 17 13.94 -5.70 9.08
N ASP A 18 14.44 -5.94 7.88
CA ASP A 18 13.64 -6.40 6.75
C ASP A 18 14.37 -7.57 6.09
N PRO A 19 14.19 -8.79 6.61
CA PRO A 19 14.92 -9.96 6.09
C PRO A 19 14.66 -10.22 4.63
N GLN A 20 13.45 -9.95 4.16
CA GLN A 20 13.08 -10.16 2.77
C GLN A 20 13.81 -9.18 1.86
N GLY A 21 13.80 -7.90 2.24
CA GLY A 21 14.53 -6.89 1.49
C GLY A 21 16.01 -7.15 1.47
N LYS A 22 16.57 -7.59 2.58
CA LYS A 22 17.98 -7.92 2.68
C LYS A 22 18.35 -9.07 1.74
N ALA A 23 17.52 -10.09 1.70
CA ALA A 23 17.77 -11.23 0.82
C ALA A 23 17.75 -10.82 -0.65
N ILE A 24 16.79 -9.99 -1.01
CA ILE A 24 16.70 -9.48 -2.38
C ILE A 24 17.91 -8.62 -2.72
N HIS A 25 18.31 -7.77 -1.78
CA HIS A 25 19.47 -6.91 -1.98
C HIS A 25 20.73 -7.73 -2.26
N GLY A 26 20.97 -8.76 -1.45
CA GLY A 26 22.10 -9.63 -1.64
C GLY A 26 22.07 -10.36 -2.99
N ALA A 27 20.88 -10.84 -3.37
CA ALA A 27 20.73 -11.53 -4.64
C ALA A 27 20.98 -10.59 -5.82
N LEU A 28 20.50 -9.36 -5.75
CA LEU A 28 20.74 -8.40 -6.81
C LEU A 28 22.21 -8.09 -6.99
N ARG A 29 22.94 -7.94 -5.88
CA ARG A 29 24.37 -7.72 -5.96
C ARG A 29 25.07 -8.91 -6.61
N SER A 30 24.68 -10.11 -6.26
CA SER A 30 25.26 -11.31 -6.85
C SER A 30 24.94 -11.44 -8.33
N LEU A 31 23.83 -10.88 -8.76
CA LEU A 31 23.42 -10.95 -10.16
C LEU A 31 23.99 -9.82 -11.02
N GLY A 32 24.78 -8.94 -10.44
CA GLY A 32 25.49 -7.92 -11.21
C GLY A 32 24.95 -6.51 -11.05
N TRP A 33 24.21 -6.24 -10.00
CA TRP A 33 23.70 -4.87 -9.73
C TRP A 33 24.25 -4.35 -8.40
N PRO A 34 25.56 -4.11 -8.31
CA PRO A 34 26.14 -3.61 -7.05
C PRO A 34 25.75 -2.18 -6.73
N GLU A 35 25.19 -1.45 -7.71
CA GLU A 35 24.77 -0.07 -7.51
C GLU A 35 23.47 0.03 -6.72
N VAL A 36 22.76 -1.08 -6.49
CA VAL A 36 21.57 -1.05 -5.64
C VAL A 36 22.00 -0.88 -4.20
N SER A 37 21.65 0.23 -3.60
CA SER A 37 22.12 0.56 -2.25
C SER A 37 21.20 0.06 -1.16
N ASP A 38 19.92 -0.17 -1.47
CA ASP A 38 18.96 -0.61 -0.47
C ASP A 38 17.77 -1.26 -1.13
N VAL A 39 17.17 -2.23 -0.46
CA VAL A 39 15.95 -2.87 -0.91
C VAL A 39 15.03 -3.04 0.27
N ARG A 40 13.80 -2.59 0.12
CA ARG A 40 12.77 -2.70 1.13
C ARG A 40 11.56 -3.37 0.52
N VAL A 41 10.97 -4.32 1.23
CA VAL A 41 9.80 -5.02 0.74
C VAL A 41 8.58 -4.52 1.46
N GLY A 42 7.62 -4.04 0.69
CA GLY A 42 6.34 -3.60 1.22
C GLY A 42 5.24 -4.32 0.49
N LYS A 43 4.01 -3.87 0.72
CA LYS A 43 2.85 -4.46 0.05
C LYS A 43 1.89 -3.37 -0.39
N ALA A 44 1.10 -3.69 -1.39
CA ALA A 44 0.04 -2.83 -1.85
C ALA A 44 -1.28 -3.56 -1.66
N ILE A 45 -2.26 -2.85 -1.10
CA ILE A 45 -3.59 -3.38 -0.87
C ILE A 45 -4.54 -2.54 -1.69
N TYR A 46 -5.35 -3.20 -2.48
CA TYR A 46 -6.32 -2.52 -3.34
C TYR A 46 -7.70 -2.77 -2.79
N LEU A 47 -8.43 -1.71 -2.49
CA LEU A 47 -9.77 -1.88 -1.97
C LEU A 47 -10.75 -0.92 -2.62
N ASP A 48 -11.98 -1.38 -2.70
CA ASP A 48 -13.08 -0.58 -3.19
C ASP A 48 -13.97 -0.25 -2.02
N LEU A 49 -14.36 1.00 -1.92
CA LEU A 49 -15.08 1.48 -0.76
C LEU A 49 -16.20 2.41 -1.20
N GLU A 50 -17.39 2.17 -0.70
CA GLU A 50 -18.49 3.09 -0.91
C GLU A 50 -18.49 4.12 0.18
N ALA A 51 -18.58 5.37 -0.20
CA ALA A 51 -18.55 6.47 0.74
C ALA A 51 -19.28 7.67 0.16
N ASP A 52 -19.59 8.63 0.99
CA ASP A 52 -20.31 9.81 0.57
C ASP A 52 -19.43 10.80 -0.17
N SER A 53 -18.14 10.81 0.12
CA SER A 53 -17.22 11.75 -0.49
C SER A 53 -15.82 11.16 -0.51
N GLU A 54 -14.97 11.77 -1.30
CA GLU A 54 -13.57 11.39 -1.36
C GLU A 54 -12.91 11.50 0.01
N GLY A 55 -13.16 12.60 0.72
CA GLY A 55 -12.61 12.79 2.05
C GLY A 55 -13.04 11.71 3.01
N ASP A 56 -14.32 11.32 2.94
CA ASP A 56 -14.83 10.26 3.78
C ASP A 56 -14.17 8.92 3.46
N ALA A 57 -13.98 8.64 2.16
CA ALA A 57 -13.33 7.41 1.75
C ALA A 57 -11.89 7.33 2.26
N LEU A 58 -11.15 8.42 2.13
CA LEU A 58 -9.77 8.46 2.59
C LEU A 58 -9.67 8.31 4.11
N GLU A 59 -10.57 8.96 4.83
CA GLU A 59 -10.59 8.88 6.28
C GLU A 59 -10.87 7.46 6.76
N ARG A 60 -11.83 6.81 6.13
CA ARG A 60 -12.15 5.44 6.47
C ARG A 60 -11.01 4.49 6.17
N ALA A 61 -10.36 4.68 5.03
CA ALA A 61 -9.23 3.85 4.66
C ALA A 61 -8.08 4.01 5.64
N ARG A 62 -7.83 5.24 6.09
CA ARG A 62 -6.79 5.46 7.10
C ARG A 62 -7.11 4.76 8.41
N ALA A 63 -8.38 4.78 8.79
CA ALA A 63 -8.81 4.07 10.01
C ALA A 63 -8.60 2.57 9.86
N MET A 64 -8.89 2.02 8.68
CA MET A 64 -8.65 0.61 8.42
C MET A 64 -7.17 0.26 8.53
N CYS A 65 -6.31 1.13 8.02
CA CYS A 65 -4.87 0.92 8.11
C CYS A 65 -4.41 0.88 9.56
N ARG A 66 -4.89 1.81 10.37
CA ARG A 66 -4.48 1.88 11.76
C ARG A 66 -4.96 0.68 12.56
N LYS A 67 -6.11 0.13 12.20
CA LYS A 67 -6.71 -0.96 12.98
C LYS A 67 -6.32 -2.34 12.50
N LEU A 68 -5.99 -2.49 11.22
CA LEU A 68 -5.80 -3.82 10.67
C LEU A 68 -4.71 -3.91 9.62
N LEU A 69 -4.67 -2.99 8.67
CA LEU A 69 -3.91 -3.21 7.44
C LEU A 69 -2.41 -2.96 7.59
N ALA A 70 -2.01 -2.16 8.56
CA ALA A 70 -0.61 -1.88 8.81
C ALA A 70 -0.31 -2.07 10.28
N ASN A 71 0.90 -2.52 10.58
CA ASN A 71 1.36 -2.63 11.96
C ASN A 71 1.83 -1.24 12.40
N PRO A 72 1.14 -0.60 13.35
CA PRO A 72 1.49 0.78 13.71
C PRO A 72 2.86 0.94 14.36
N VAL A 73 3.44 -0.15 14.84
CA VAL A 73 4.75 -0.10 15.48
C VAL A 73 5.87 -0.16 14.45
N THR A 74 5.72 -0.97 13.41
CA THR A 74 6.82 -1.28 12.51
C THR A 74 6.61 -0.83 11.07
N GLU A 75 5.41 -0.35 10.73
CA GLU A 75 5.10 -0.03 9.35
C GLU A 75 4.52 1.36 9.19
N ASP A 76 4.84 1.97 8.07
CA ASP A 76 4.21 3.20 7.62
C ASP A 76 3.25 2.85 6.50
N PHE A 77 2.24 3.70 6.31
CA PHE A 77 1.30 3.47 5.22
C PHE A 77 0.96 4.78 4.52
N GLU A 78 0.57 4.63 3.26
CA GLU A 78 0.04 5.72 2.46
C GLU A 78 -1.26 5.26 1.83
N VAL A 79 -2.23 6.16 1.73
CA VAL A 79 -3.51 5.88 1.08
C VAL A 79 -3.64 6.79 -0.12
N ALA A 80 -3.89 6.21 -1.27
CA ALA A 80 -4.06 6.96 -2.50
C ALA A 80 -5.38 6.61 -3.15
N LEU A 81 -6.11 7.62 -3.59
CA LEU A 81 -7.30 7.42 -4.39
C LEU A 81 -6.85 7.19 -5.83
N THR A 82 -7.15 6.02 -6.38
CA THR A 82 -6.72 5.71 -7.72
C THR A 82 -7.81 5.90 -8.73
N LYS A 83 -9.08 5.78 -8.32
CA LYS A 83 -10.18 5.93 -9.24
C LYS A 83 -11.45 6.20 -8.46
N PHE A 84 -12.30 7.02 -9.03
CA PHE A 84 -13.62 7.30 -8.52
C PHE A 84 -14.63 6.77 -9.53
N ASP A 85 -15.59 6.03 -9.05
CA ASP A 85 -16.56 5.42 -9.93
C ASP A 85 -17.94 5.52 -9.29
N GLU A 86 -18.90 5.97 -10.08
CA GLU A 86 -20.22 6.21 -9.61
C GLU A 86 -21.18 5.34 -10.39
N GLY A 87 -21.17 4.12 -10.22
CA GLY A 87 -22.11 3.32 -10.93
C GLY A 87 -21.67 1.91 -11.14
N THR A 88 -21.01 1.64 -12.24
CA THR A 88 -20.87 0.28 -12.69
C THR A 88 -19.76 -0.48 -12.01
N LEU A 89 -20.16 -1.46 -11.29
CA LEU A 89 -19.26 -2.27 -10.53
C LEU A 89 -18.39 -3.17 -11.39
N GLU A 90 -18.94 -3.65 -12.48
CA GLU A 90 -18.21 -4.55 -13.36
C GLU A 90 -16.96 -3.94 -13.92
N GLU A 91 -17.03 -2.68 -14.31
CA GLU A 91 -15.87 -2.01 -14.85
C GLU A 91 -14.75 -1.90 -13.86
N ALA A 92 -15.09 -1.68 -12.63
CA ALA A 92 -14.11 -1.52 -11.57
C ALA A 92 -13.32 -2.79 -11.30
N ARG A 93 -13.83 -3.91 -11.70
CA ARG A 93 -13.21 -5.20 -11.41
C ARG A 93 -12.27 -5.72 -12.47
N ARG A 94 -12.09 -4.98 -13.52
CA ARG A 94 -11.29 -5.44 -14.65
C ARG A 94 -9.87 -4.95 -14.66
#